data_4fe1f12346b4190ef39624634b0ead06
#
_entry.id   4fe1f12346b4190ef39624634b0ead06
#
_cell.length_a   1.000
_cell.length_b   1.000
_cell.length_c   1.000
_cell.angle_alpha   90.00
_cell.angle_beta   90.00
_cell.angle_gamma   90.00
#
_symmetry.space_group_name_H-M   'P 1'
#
loop_
_entity.id
_entity.type
_entity.pdbx_description
1 polymer ?
#
loop_
_entity_poly.entity_id
_entity_poly.type
_entity_poly.pdbx_seq_one_letter_code
_entity_poly.pdbx_strand_id
1 'polypeptide(L)'
;MKSSAKRGGSRLGAGRPKGDSKMIAFRAPGSLARALDSMENRTDFIRKTLTRALDRKDREPAGIGEVTAMSGISSGRTIPYFDIRVAAGFPVPLDNDEKSQEIDLLSLLCPNPEASYLIRVKGDSMIDAGVISGDIVIVDKSNRNPSPHEIAMCELNGEYTLKRIIREEGRGWLVPANPAYPKIPILAEDDFSVWGTVTYIIHKARE
;
A
#
# COMPACT_ATOMS: atom_id res chain seq x y z
N MET A 1 41.87 9.89 -70.07
CA MET A 1 41.58 10.79 -68.94
C MET A 1 40.43 10.17 -68.13
N LYS A 2 40.69 9.59 -66.93
CA LYS A 2 39.67 8.96 -66.07
C LYS A 2 39.31 9.96 -64.98
N SER A 3 38.05 10.41 -64.97
CA SER A 3 37.49 11.28 -63.95
C SER A 3 37.25 10.50 -62.68
N SER A 4 37.89 10.87 -61.56
CA SER A 4 37.71 10.34 -60.26
C SER A 4 36.52 11.02 -59.61
N ALA A 5 35.45 10.22 -59.32
CA ALA A 5 34.28 10.68 -58.53
C ALA A 5 34.66 10.83 -57.06
N LYS A 6 34.57 12.05 -56.51
CA LYS A 6 34.71 12.37 -55.10
C LYS A 6 33.60 11.71 -54.29
N ARG A 7 33.94 10.77 -53.38
CA ARG A 7 33.05 10.24 -52.34
C ARG A 7 32.62 11.35 -51.39
N GLY A 8 31.33 11.42 -51.15
CA GLY A 8 30.68 12.46 -50.41
C GLY A 8 31.21 12.61 -48.96
N GLY A 9 31.47 13.86 -48.61
CA GLY A 9 31.89 14.27 -47.28
C GLY A 9 30.79 14.08 -46.24
N SER A 10 31.21 13.81 -45.04
CA SER A 10 30.36 13.72 -43.84
C SER A 10 29.50 14.99 -43.66
N ARG A 11 28.19 14.84 -43.69
CA ARG A 11 27.25 15.92 -43.38
C ARG A 11 27.22 16.14 -41.87
N LEU A 12 27.60 17.35 -41.41
CA LEU A 12 27.37 17.78 -40.03
C LEU A 12 25.86 17.72 -39.75
N GLY A 13 25.45 16.95 -38.73
CA GLY A 13 24.07 16.86 -38.27
C GLY A 13 23.29 15.59 -38.67
N ALA A 14 23.90 14.65 -39.43
CA ALA A 14 23.25 13.38 -39.77
C ALA A 14 23.50 12.29 -38.73
N GLY A 15 23.08 12.51 -37.51
CA GLY A 15 23.04 11.52 -36.43
C GLY A 15 21.82 11.76 -35.57
N ARG A 16 21.14 10.68 -35.21
CA ARG A 16 20.06 10.72 -34.19
C ARG A 16 20.62 11.42 -32.93
N PRO A 17 19.94 12.45 -32.36
CA PRO A 17 20.40 13.08 -31.13
C PRO A 17 20.70 12.00 -30.10
N LYS A 18 21.85 12.05 -29.44
CA LYS A 18 22.18 11.20 -28.32
C LYS A 18 21.24 11.59 -27.18
N GLY A 19 20.15 10.82 -27.00
CA GLY A 19 19.34 10.92 -25.80
C GLY A 19 20.12 10.38 -24.59
N ASP A 20 19.78 10.83 -23.38
CA ASP A 20 20.34 10.40 -22.10
C ASP A 20 20.05 8.92 -21.76
N SER A 21 19.83 8.06 -22.75
CA SER A 21 19.50 6.65 -22.55
C SER A 21 20.78 5.81 -22.41
N LYS A 22 20.88 5.08 -21.29
CA LYS A 22 21.94 4.12 -21.02
C LYS A 22 21.41 2.70 -21.18
N MET A 23 22.18 1.82 -21.83
CA MET A 23 21.83 0.40 -21.90
C MET A 23 22.07 -0.28 -20.56
N ILE A 24 21.05 -0.97 -20.06
CA ILE A 24 21.13 -1.83 -18.87
C ILE A 24 20.79 -3.23 -19.33
N ALA A 25 21.68 -4.20 -19.03
CA ALA A 25 21.47 -5.61 -19.33
C ALA A 25 21.36 -6.42 -18.04
N PHE A 26 20.44 -7.39 -18.01
CA PHE A 26 20.28 -8.33 -16.90
C PHE A 26 20.02 -9.75 -17.42
N ARG A 27 20.32 -10.77 -16.59
CA ARG A 27 20.00 -12.16 -16.91
C ARG A 27 18.64 -12.50 -16.34
N ALA A 28 17.72 -12.93 -17.18
CA ALA A 28 16.40 -13.41 -16.78
C ALA A 28 16.38 -14.93 -16.64
N PRO A 29 15.64 -15.50 -15.65
CA PRO A 29 15.33 -16.92 -15.62
C PRO A 29 14.65 -17.37 -16.91
N GLY A 30 14.86 -18.63 -17.34
CA GLY A 30 14.37 -19.11 -18.62
C GLY A 30 12.83 -19.06 -18.80
N SER A 31 12.06 -19.15 -17.71
CA SER A 31 10.60 -18.96 -17.72
C SER A 31 10.22 -17.52 -18.04
N LEU A 32 10.89 -16.54 -17.41
CA LEU A 32 10.66 -15.12 -17.66
C LEU A 32 11.12 -14.71 -19.05
N ALA A 33 12.26 -15.23 -19.51
CA ALA A 33 12.75 -14.96 -20.86
C ALA A 33 11.74 -15.42 -21.93
N ARG A 34 11.18 -16.63 -21.81
CA ARG A 34 10.15 -17.15 -22.72
C ARG A 34 8.88 -16.29 -22.71
N ALA A 35 8.43 -15.88 -21.52
CA ALA A 35 7.26 -15.00 -21.40
C ALA A 35 7.48 -13.64 -22.06
N LEU A 36 8.66 -13.05 -21.90
CA LEU A 36 9.04 -11.78 -22.53
C LEU A 36 9.21 -11.91 -24.06
N ASP A 37 9.71 -13.05 -24.54
CA ASP A 37 9.91 -13.29 -25.98
C ASP A 37 8.57 -13.49 -26.73
N SER A 38 7.50 -13.88 -26.04
CA SER A 38 6.15 -13.98 -26.61
C SER A 38 5.42 -12.63 -26.72
N MET A 39 5.98 -11.53 -26.18
CA MET A 39 5.35 -10.22 -26.19
C MET A 39 5.75 -9.38 -27.40
N GLU A 40 4.77 -8.80 -28.10
CA GLU A 40 4.99 -7.95 -29.27
C GLU A 40 5.76 -6.64 -28.94
N ASN A 41 5.53 -6.06 -27.75
CA ASN A 41 6.12 -4.82 -27.27
C ASN A 41 6.96 -5.00 -25.99
N ARG A 42 7.81 -6.05 -25.97
CA ARG A 42 8.66 -6.43 -24.86
C ARG A 42 9.41 -5.27 -24.18
N THR A 43 10.08 -4.43 -24.98
CA THR A 43 10.91 -3.32 -24.45
C THR A 43 10.06 -2.27 -23.75
N ASP A 44 8.90 -1.96 -24.28
CA ASP A 44 7.98 -0.97 -23.70
C ASP A 44 7.34 -1.50 -22.41
N PHE A 45 6.99 -2.79 -22.40
CA PHE A 45 6.51 -3.50 -21.20
C PHE A 45 7.57 -3.46 -20.10
N ILE A 46 8.82 -3.86 -20.38
CA ILE A 46 9.92 -3.84 -19.39
C ILE A 46 10.15 -2.43 -18.88
N ARG A 47 10.21 -1.43 -19.77
CA ARG A 47 10.42 -0.03 -19.37
C ARG A 47 9.30 0.45 -18.45
N LYS A 48 8.05 0.28 -18.84
CA LYS A 48 6.89 0.69 -18.03
C LYS A 48 6.86 -0.02 -16.67
N THR A 49 7.14 -1.33 -16.65
CA THR A 49 7.16 -2.11 -15.40
C THR A 49 8.29 -1.68 -14.48
N LEU A 50 9.51 -1.45 -15.01
CA LEU A 50 10.64 -0.98 -14.21
C LEU A 50 10.42 0.45 -13.71
N THR A 51 9.91 1.36 -14.56
CA THR A 51 9.57 2.72 -14.14
C THR A 51 8.55 2.70 -13.01
N ARG A 52 7.46 1.92 -13.16
CA ARG A 52 6.45 1.75 -12.09
C ARG A 52 7.04 1.16 -10.81
N ALA A 53 7.92 0.16 -10.92
CA ALA A 53 8.55 -0.47 -9.76
C ALA A 53 9.52 0.47 -9.02
N LEU A 54 10.22 1.34 -9.74
CA LEU A 54 11.10 2.36 -9.16
C LEU A 54 10.27 3.48 -8.53
N ASP A 55 9.24 3.95 -9.22
CA ASP A 55 8.31 4.95 -8.68
C ASP A 55 7.59 4.47 -7.41
N ARG A 56 7.38 3.14 -7.28
CA ARG A 56 6.81 2.51 -6.08
C ARG A 56 7.73 2.53 -4.86
N LYS A 57 9.04 2.43 -5.08
CA LYS A 57 10.02 2.35 -4.00
C LYS A 57 10.08 3.66 -3.19
N ASP A 58 9.75 4.78 -3.83
CA ASP A 58 9.88 6.11 -3.27
C ASP A 58 8.51 6.79 -3.01
N ARG A 59 7.39 6.13 -3.33
CA ARG A 59 6.05 6.68 -3.08
C ARG A 59 5.52 6.24 -1.73
N GLU A 60 5.39 7.21 -0.84
CA GLU A 60 4.36 7.17 0.20
C GLU A 60 2.97 7.14 -0.48
N PRO A 61 1.98 6.42 0.11
CA PRO A 61 0.68 6.27 -0.52
C PRO A 61 0.00 7.62 -0.76
N ALA A 62 -0.02 8.08 -2.00
CA ALA A 62 -0.76 9.26 -2.40
C ALA A 62 -2.27 8.93 -2.46
N GLY A 63 -3.11 9.74 -1.84
CA GLY A 63 -4.57 9.58 -1.88
C GLY A 63 -5.22 9.01 -0.61
N ILE A 64 -4.43 8.45 0.27
CA ILE A 64 -4.82 8.18 1.67
C ILE A 64 -4.11 9.25 2.49
N GLY A 65 -4.74 10.05 3.25
CA GLY A 65 -4.16 11.08 4.09
C GLY A 65 -2.67 10.95 4.47
N GLU A 66 -2.27 11.53 5.56
CA GLU A 66 -0.88 11.50 6.03
C GLU A 66 -0.46 10.08 6.46
N VAL A 67 0.67 9.58 5.96
CA VAL A 67 1.27 8.28 6.32
C VAL A 67 2.50 8.52 7.17
N THR A 68 2.54 7.92 8.36
CA THR A 68 3.68 8.03 9.27
C THR A 68 4.18 6.64 9.63
N ALA A 69 5.47 6.34 9.37
CA ALA A 69 6.10 5.11 9.80
C ALA A 69 6.32 5.11 11.31
N MET A 70 6.10 3.97 11.95
CA MET A 70 6.30 3.78 13.39
C MET A 70 7.73 3.35 13.74
N SER A 71 8.57 3.05 12.74
CA SER A 71 9.97 2.67 12.95
C SER A 71 10.73 3.75 13.72
N GLY A 72 11.52 3.32 14.69
CA GLY A 72 12.33 4.22 15.52
C GLY A 72 11.57 4.97 16.62
N ILE A 73 10.27 4.77 16.76
CA ILE A 73 9.51 5.32 17.89
C ILE A 73 9.64 4.36 19.08
N SER A 74 10.47 4.73 20.05
CA SER A 74 10.51 4.08 21.35
C SER A 74 9.65 4.88 22.32
N SER A 75 8.60 4.28 22.87
CA SER A 75 7.74 5.01 23.79
C SER A 75 8.39 5.12 25.16
N GLY A 76 8.94 4.07 25.72
CA GLY A 76 9.50 4.03 27.07
C GLY A 76 8.57 4.65 28.14
N ARG A 77 7.33 4.98 27.74
CA ARG A 77 6.31 5.58 28.61
C ARG A 77 5.18 4.58 28.78
N THR A 78 4.98 4.19 30.02
CA THR A 78 3.83 3.38 30.41
C THR A 78 2.69 4.26 30.90
N ILE A 79 1.48 3.76 30.76
CA ILE A 79 0.28 4.37 31.32
C ILE A 79 -0.43 3.35 32.19
N PRO A 80 -1.07 3.76 33.31
CA PRO A 80 -1.87 2.84 34.11
C PRO A 80 -3.07 2.35 33.30
N TYR A 81 -3.23 1.05 33.22
CA TYR A 81 -4.35 0.36 32.59
C TYR A 81 -5.16 -0.36 33.63
N PHE A 82 -6.46 -0.15 33.60
CA PHE A 82 -7.43 -0.83 34.47
C PHE A 82 -8.29 -1.73 33.58
N ASP A 83 -8.24 -3.03 33.78
CA ASP A 83 -9.10 -4.00 33.06
C ASP A 83 -10.49 -4.06 33.69
N ILE A 84 -11.17 -2.92 33.72
CA ILE A 84 -12.50 -2.78 34.30
C ILE A 84 -13.54 -2.98 33.19
N ARG A 85 -14.42 -3.96 33.36
CA ARG A 85 -15.58 -4.15 32.50
C ARG A 85 -16.70 -3.17 32.89
N VAL A 86 -16.67 -1.96 32.37
CA VAL A 86 -17.74 -1.01 32.56
C VAL A 86 -18.93 -1.38 31.67
N ALA A 87 -20.05 -1.76 32.31
CA ALA A 87 -21.29 -1.98 31.56
C ALA A 87 -21.84 -0.62 31.08
N ALA A 88 -21.94 -0.44 29.76
CA ALA A 88 -22.57 0.74 29.20
C ALA A 88 -24.08 0.70 29.44
N GLY A 89 -24.56 1.28 30.55
CA GLY A 89 -25.98 1.34 30.85
C GLY A 89 -26.33 1.34 32.34
N PHE A 90 -25.52 0.73 33.20
CA PHE A 90 -25.73 0.78 34.65
C PHE A 90 -24.42 1.07 35.37
N PRO A 91 -24.43 1.98 36.37
CA PRO A 91 -23.25 2.20 37.19
C PRO A 91 -22.95 0.95 37.98
N VAL A 92 -21.77 0.40 37.82
CA VAL A 92 -21.24 -0.71 38.63
C VAL A 92 -20.31 -0.09 39.67
N PRO A 93 -20.42 -0.45 40.96
CA PRO A 93 -19.44 -0.01 41.97
C PRO A 93 -18.05 -0.50 41.56
N LEU A 94 -17.09 0.43 41.52
CA LEU A 94 -15.69 0.08 41.41
C LEU A 94 -15.25 -0.61 42.68
N ASP A 95 -14.80 -1.86 42.55
CA ASP A 95 -14.12 -2.54 43.64
C ASP A 95 -12.76 -1.86 43.84
N ASN A 96 -12.52 -1.32 45.05
CA ASN A 96 -11.32 -0.56 45.38
C ASN A 96 -10.01 -1.39 45.33
N ASP A 97 -10.09 -2.69 45.06
CA ASP A 97 -8.96 -3.61 45.00
C ASP A 97 -8.44 -3.88 43.56
N GLU A 98 -8.99 -3.23 42.54
CA GLU A 98 -8.51 -3.42 41.16
C GLU A 98 -7.13 -2.76 40.97
N LYS A 99 -6.15 -3.65 40.77
CA LYS A 99 -4.75 -3.25 40.52
C LYS A 99 -4.61 -2.74 39.07
N SER A 100 -4.12 -1.53 38.96
CA SER A 100 -3.68 -1.04 37.66
C SER A 100 -2.45 -1.81 37.18
N GLN A 101 -2.39 -2.07 35.87
CA GLN A 101 -1.21 -2.58 35.22
C GLN A 101 -0.56 -1.46 34.43
N GLU A 102 0.77 -1.38 34.47
CA GLU A 102 1.51 -0.46 33.62
C GLU A 102 1.63 -1.05 32.21
N ILE A 103 1.04 -0.41 31.21
CA ILE A 103 1.16 -0.83 29.82
C ILE A 103 1.89 0.18 28.98
N ASP A 104 2.72 -0.30 28.07
CA ASP A 104 3.22 0.48 26.95
C ASP A 104 2.20 0.42 25.81
N LEU A 105 1.46 1.51 25.62
CA LEU A 105 0.41 1.59 24.60
C LEU A 105 0.92 1.34 23.20
N LEU A 106 2.14 1.77 22.89
CA LEU A 106 2.73 1.58 21.58
C LEU A 106 3.02 0.09 21.31
N SER A 107 3.60 -0.60 22.30
CA SER A 107 3.86 -2.04 22.21
C SER A 107 2.55 -2.84 22.09
N LEU A 108 1.47 -2.38 22.74
CA LEU A 108 0.15 -3.01 22.64
C LEU A 108 -0.46 -2.86 21.22
N LEU A 109 -0.41 -1.64 20.66
CA LEU A 109 -1.05 -1.33 19.39
C LEU A 109 -0.20 -1.72 18.17
N CYS A 110 1.13 -1.75 18.31
CA CYS A 110 2.09 -2.01 17.24
C CYS A 110 3.09 -3.09 17.69
N PRO A 111 2.69 -4.38 17.72
CA PRO A 111 3.62 -5.45 18.09
C PRO A 111 4.84 -5.56 17.16
N ASN A 112 4.71 -5.08 15.93
CA ASN A 112 5.77 -5.03 14.93
C ASN A 112 5.96 -3.58 14.45
N PRO A 113 6.63 -2.71 15.22
CA PRO A 113 6.74 -1.28 14.90
C PRO A 113 7.45 -1.00 13.57
N GLU A 114 8.43 -1.84 13.20
CA GLU A 114 9.19 -1.69 11.95
C GLU A 114 8.34 -1.90 10.69
N ALA A 115 7.24 -2.64 10.82
CA ALA A 115 6.28 -2.88 9.74
C ALA A 115 4.97 -2.14 9.92
N SER A 116 4.79 -1.38 11.02
CA SER A 116 3.56 -0.67 11.33
C SER A 116 3.59 0.78 10.84
N TYR A 117 2.47 1.23 10.31
CA TYR A 117 2.29 2.59 9.79
C TYR A 117 0.99 3.17 10.30
N LEU A 118 1.03 4.44 10.64
CA LEU A 118 -0.16 5.25 10.94
C LEU A 118 -0.64 5.93 9.66
N ILE A 119 -1.93 5.81 9.37
CA ILE A 119 -2.53 6.39 8.18
C ILE A 119 -3.79 7.14 8.56
N ARG A 120 -3.87 8.40 8.18
CA ARG A 120 -5.09 9.21 8.35
C ARG A 120 -6.07 8.89 7.22
N VAL A 121 -7.27 8.50 7.59
CA VAL A 121 -8.32 8.13 6.64
C VAL A 121 -9.00 9.36 6.07
N LYS A 122 -9.30 9.31 4.77
CA LYS A 122 -10.14 10.28 4.07
C LYS A 122 -11.23 9.54 3.30
N GLY A 123 -12.48 9.96 3.47
CA GLY A 123 -13.64 9.32 2.84
C GLY A 123 -14.39 8.40 3.80
N ASP A 124 -15.48 7.81 3.31
CA ASP A 124 -16.48 7.08 4.09
C ASP A 124 -16.79 5.68 3.53
N SER A 125 -15.97 5.19 2.58
CA SER A 125 -16.23 3.90 1.92
C SER A 125 -16.20 2.68 2.87
N MET A 126 -15.73 2.86 4.11
CA MET A 126 -15.63 1.82 5.13
C MET A 126 -16.40 2.19 6.42
N ILE A 127 -17.41 3.05 6.32
CA ILE A 127 -18.17 3.59 7.46
C ILE A 127 -18.88 2.48 8.25
N ASP A 128 -19.46 1.48 7.57
CA ASP A 128 -20.14 0.35 8.22
C ASP A 128 -19.16 -0.65 8.85
N ALA A 129 -17.87 -0.47 8.61
CA ALA A 129 -16.79 -1.17 9.32
C ALA A 129 -16.20 -0.34 10.46
N GLY A 130 -16.83 0.78 10.82
CA GLY A 130 -16.40 1.65 11.91
C GLY A 130 -15.22 2.56 11.56
N VAL A 131 -14.90 2.74 10.27
CA VAL A 131 -13.84 3.66 9.81
C VAL A 131 -14.48 4.91 9.23
N ILE A 132 -14.24 6.05 9.83
CA ILE A 132 -14.77 7.34 9.38
C ILE A 132 -13.65 8.28 8.94
N SER A 133 -14.00 9.27 8.12
CA SER A 133 -13.05 10.28 7.66
C SER A 133 -12.44 11.05 8.83
N GLY A 134 -11.13 11.13 8.89
CA GLY A 134 -10.36 11.76 9.97
C GLY A 134 -9.80 10.77 11.00
N ASP A 135 -10.23 9.51 11.00
CA ASP A 135 -9.63 8.48 11.83
C ASP A 135 -8.18 8.21 11.47
N ILE A 136 -7.46 7.63 12.41
CA ILE A 136 -6.13 7.08 12.18
C ILE A 136 -6.25 5.56 12.23
N VAL A 137 -5.78 4.87 11.20
CA VAL A 137 -5.66 3.42 11.19
C VAL A 137 -4.20 3.01 11.33
N ILE A 138 -3.98 1.91 12.04
CA ILE A 138 -2.67 1.26 12.11
C ILE A 138 -2.67 0.13 11.09
N VAL A 139 -1.69 0.12 10.19
CA VAL A 139 -1.53 -0.88 9.13
C VAL A 139 -0.25 -1.65 9.35
N ASP A 140 -0.35 -2.97 9.44
CA ASP A 140 0.80 -3.88 9.48
C ASP A 140 1.13 -4.35 8.05
N LYS A 141 2.26 -3.89 7.52
CA LYS A 141 2.79 -4.28 6.20
C LYS A 141 3.35 -5.70 6.16
N SER A 142 3.64 -6.31 7.30
CA SER A 142 4.09 -7.70 7.36
C SER A 142 2.96 -8.67 7.04
N ASN A 143 1.70 -8.30 7.35
CA ASN A 143 0.51 -9.07 6.99
C ASN A 143 -0.11 -8.59 5.67
N ARG A 144 0.27 -9.23 4.57
CA ARG A 144 -0.26 -8.97 3.22
C ARG A 144 -1.31 -9.98 2.75
N ASN A 145 -1.78 -10.81 3.66
CA ASN A 145 -2.80 -11.83 3.36
C ASN A 145 -3.98 -11.71 4.35
N PRO A 146 -4.76 -10.60 4.26
CA PRO A 146 -5.89 -10.38 5.14
C PRO A 146 -6.96 -11.44 4.94
N SER A 147 -7.65 -11.81 6.01
CA SER A 147 -8.87 -12.61 5.94
C SER A 147 -10.02 -11.80 5.29
N PRO A 148 -11.10 -12.45 4.80
CA PRO A 148 -12.22 -11.74 4.16
C PRO A 148 -12.93 -10.71 5.05
N HIS A 149 -12.77 -10.80 6.37
CA HIS A 149 -13.39 -9.89 7.34
C HIS A 149 -12.48 -8.72 7.73
N GLU A 150 -11.18 -8.83 7.46
CA GLU A 150 -10.20 -7.79 7.78
C GLU A 150 -10.21 -6.68 6.73
N ILE A 151 -9.86 -5.49 7.18
CA ILE A 151 -9.69 -4.34 6.30
C ILE A 151 -8.24 -4.35 5.80
N ALA A 152 -8.09 -4.34 4.50
CA ALA A 152 -6.79 -4.24 3.86
C ALA A 152 -6.56 -2.84 3.30
N MET A 153 -5.33 -2.38 3.42
CA MET A 153 -4.82 -1.30 2.59
C MET A 153 -4.31 -1.90 1.29
N CYS A 154 -4.96 -1.52 0.20
CA CYS A 154 -4.68 -2.04 -1.14
C CYS A 154 -4.16 -0.93 -2.04
N GLU A 155 -3.32 -1.31 -2.98
CA GLU A 155 -2.94 -0.49 -4.13
C GLU A 155 -3.55 -1.11 -5.38
N LEU A 156 -4.26 -0.31 -6.15
CA LEU A 156 -4.84 -0.70 -7.43
C LEU A 156 -4.47 0.37 -8.47
N ASN A 157 -3.71 -0.01 -9.48
CA ASN A 157 -3.28 0.88 -10.57
C ASN A 157 -2.59 2.19 -10.11
N GLY A 158 -1.87 2.13 -8.98
CA GLY A 158 -1.18 3.26 -8.37
C GLY A 158 -2.02 4.08 -7.39
N GLU A 159 -3.27 3.70 -7.16
CA GLU A 159 -4.14 4.34 -6.17
C GLU A 159 -4.29 3.47 -4.92
N TYR A 160 -4.26 4.10 -3.75
CA TYR A 160 -4.42 3.41 -2.47
C TYR A 160 -5.85 3.51 -1.96
N THR A 161 -6.34 2.42 -1.38
CA THR A 161 -7.69 2.37 -0.81
C THR A 161 -7.77 1.39 0.35
N LEU A 162 -8.70 1.63 1.27
CA LEU A 162 -9.09 0.68 2.32
C LEU A 162 -10.33 -0.08 1.87
N LYS A 163 -10.24 -1.41 1.79
CA LYS A 163 -11.33 -2.29 1.40
C LYS A 163 -11.19 -3.65 2.09
N ARG A 164 -12.25 -4.45 2.07
CA ARG A 164 -12.16 -5.89 2.28
C ARG A 164 -11.83 -6.56 0.95
N ILE A 165 -11.06 -7.65 1.00
CA ILE A 165 -10.74 -8.44 -0.17
C ILE A 165 -11.55 -9.72 -0.11
N ILE A 166 -12.39 -9.95 -1.10
CA ILE A 166 -13.20 -11.16 -1.21
C ILE A 166 -12.87 -11.86 -2.53
N ARG A 167 -12.87 -13.18 -2.50
CA ARG A 167 -12.76 -14.01 -3.71
C ARG A 167 -14.10 -14.68 -3.97
N GLU A 168 -14.70 -14.37 -5.10
CA GLU A 168 -15.97 -14.95 -5.58
C GLU A 168 -15.75 -15.47 -7.00
N GLU A 169 -16.13 -16.71 -7.26
CA GLU A 169 -16.04 -17.35 -8.59
C GLU A 169 -14.66 -17.27 -9.25
N GLY A 170 -13.60 -17.39 -8.45
CA GLY A 170 -12.21 -17.31 -8.93
C GLY A 170 -11.69 -15.90 -9.21
N ARG A 171 -12.50 -14.86 -8.95
CA ARG A 171 -12.13 -13.45 -9.11
C ARG A 171 -11.93 -12.78 -7.76
N GLY A 172 -10.99 -11.85 -7.69
CA GLY A 172 -10.79 -10.97 -6.56
C GLY A 172 -11.69 -9.73 -6.65
N TRP A 173 -12.21 -9.30 -5.52
CA TRP A 173 -13.02 -8.10 -5.41
C TRP A 173 -12.54 -7.25 -4.24
N LEU A 174 -12.48 -5.93 -4.45
CA LEU A 174 -12.35 -4.95 -3.38
C LEU A 174 -13.75 -4.51 -2.97
N VAL A 175 -14.11 -4.83 -1.73
CA VAL A 175 -15.47 -4.62 -1.23
C VAL A 175 -15.48 -3.50 -0.20
N PRO A 176 -16.20 -2.41 -0.46
CA PRO A 176 -16.42 -1.36 0.53
C PRO A 176 -17.36 -1.85 1.64
N ALA A 177 -17.27 -1.23 2.81
CA ALA A 177 -18.24 -1.34 3.88
C ALA A 177 -19.10 -0.07 3.92
N ASN A 178 -19.73 0.25 2.79
CA ASN A 178 -20.70 1.32 2.60
C ASN A 178 -21.49 1.02 1.33
N PRO A 179 -22.82 0.81 1.41
CA PRO A 179 -23.66 0.49 0.25
C PRO A 179 -23.68 1.56 -0.86
N ALA A 180 -23.27 2.80 -0.55
CA ALA A 180 -23.18 3.86 -1.54
C ALA A 180 -22.02 3.66 -2.56
N TYR A 181 -21.12 2.71 -2.29
CA TYR A 181 -19.97 2.41 -3.14
C TYR A 181 -20.09 1.02 -3.77
N PRO A 182 -19.82 0.88 -5.06
CA PRO A 182 -19.81 -0.42 -5.71
C PRO A 182 -18.59 -1.25 -5.31
N LYS A 183 -18.71 -2.59 -5.41
CA LYS A 183 -17.57 -3.50 -5.41
C LYS A 183 -16.69 -3.23 -6.63
N ILE A 184 -15.38 -3.28 -6.47
CA ILE A 184 -14.40 -3.08 -7.55
C ILE A 184 -13.79 -4.43 -7.89
N PRO A 185 -13.93 -4.93 -9.14
CA PRO A 185 -13.27 -6.16 -9.56
C PRO A 185 -11.75 -5.96 -9.66
N ILE A 186 -10.98 -6.98 -9.31
CA ILE A 186 -9.54 -7.02 -9.58
C ILE A 186 -9.36 -7.81 -10.86
N LEU A 187 -8.95 -7.14 -11.94
CA LEU A 187 -8.75 -7.75 -13.25
C LEU A 187 -7.33 -8.30 -13.40
N ALA A 188 -7.13 -9.17 -14.39
CA ALA A 188 -5.82 -9.77 -14.64
C ALA A 188 -4.77 -8.75 -15.12
N GLU A 189 -5.23 -7.70 -15.79
CA GLU A 189 -4.42 -6.58 -16.27
C GLU A 189 -4.14 -5.51 -15.22
N ASP A 190 -4.82 -5.56 -14.06
CA ASP A 190 -4.63 -4.57 -13.01
C ASP A 190 -3.29 -4.75 -12.30
N ASP A 191 -2.68 -3.62 -11.99
CA ASP A 191 -1.56 -3.57 -11.07
C ASP A 191 -2.08 -3.52 -9.64
N PHE A 192 -2.30 -4.71 -9.06
CA PHE A 192 -2.88 -4.86 -7.73
C PHE A 192 -1.87 -5.39 -6.73
N SER A 193 -1.83 -4.78 -5.55
CA SER A 193 -1.08 -5.29 -4.41
C SER A 193 -1.80 -5.02 -3.09
N VAL A 194 -1.61 -5.94 -2.13
CA VAL A 194 -1.96 -5.69 -0.73
C VAL A 194 -0.76 -5.03 -0.06
N TRP A 195 -0.95 -3.81 0.39
CA TRP A 195 0.11 -3.06 1.06
C TRP A 195 0.25 -3.48 2.53
N GLY A 196 -0.86 -3.80 3.19
CA GLY A 196 -0.90 -4.31 4.56
C GLY A 196 -2.32 -4.51 5.07
N THR A 197 -2.43 -5.02 6.30
CA THR A 197 -3.71 -5.25 6.98
C THR A 197 -3.90 -4.24 8.10
N VAL A 198 -5.11 -3.69 8.23
CA VAL A 198 -5.47 -2.78 9.32
C VAL A 198 -5.61 -3.58 10.61
N THR A 199 -4.86 -3.20 11.64
CA THR A 199 -4.89 -3.84 12.96
C THR A 199 -5.73 -3.07 13.97
N TYR A 200 -5.69 -1.74 13.91
CA TYR A 200 -6.45 -0.87 14.83
C TYR A 200 -7.02 0.34 14.10
N ILE A 201 -8.15 0.80 14.61
CA ILE A 201 -8.79 2.06 14.22
C ILE A 201 -8.78 2.96 15.45
N ILE A 202 -8.17 4.12 15.33
CA ILE A 202 -8.11 5.12 16.39
C ILE A 202 -9.09 6.22 16.04
N HIS A 203 -10.21 6.22 16.74
CA HIS A 203 -11.27 7.20 16.58
C HIS A 203 -11.18 8.27 17.65
N LYS A 204 -11.18 9.53 17.26
CA LYS A 204 -11.28 10.63 18.21
C LYS A 204 -12.75 10.81 18.58
N ALA A 205 -13.07 10.61 19.88
CA ALA A 205 -14.38 10.95 20.38
C ALA A 205 -14.69 12.42 20.05
N ARG A 206 -15.83 12.65 19.43
CA ARG A 206 -16.30 13.99 19.07
C ARG A 206 -17.34 14.41 20.10
N GLU A 207 -17.27 15.67 20.45
CA GLU A 207 -18.32 16.36 21.19
C GLU A 207 -19.49 16.68 20.25
#